data_73372902464abe89999397332721854e
#
_entry.id   73372902464abe89999397332721854e
#
_cell.length_a   1.000
_cell.length_b   1.000
_cell.length_c   1.000
_cell.angle_alpha   90.00
_cell.angle_beta   90.00
_cell.angle_gamma   90.00
#
_symmetry.space_group_name_H-M   'P 1'
#
loop_
_entity.id
_entity.type
_entity.pdbx_description
1 polymer ?
#
loop_
_entity_poly.entity_id
_entity_poly.type
_entity_poly.pdbx_seq_one_letter_code
_entity_poly.pdbx_strand_id
1 'polypeptide(L)'
;MERYEILKDIGSGNFGVAKLVRDKWTRELFAVKFIERGQKIDEHVQREIMNHRSLKHPNIVRFKEVLLTPTHLAIVMEYAAGGELFDRICNAGRFGEDEARFFFQQLISGVSYCHSMQICHRDLKLENTLLDGSTAPRVKICDFGYSK
;
A
#
# COMPACT_ATOMS: atom_id res chain seq x y z
N MET A 1 19.31 3.29 -1.61
CA MET A 1 18.86 2.69 -0.34
C MET A 1 19.64 3.13 0.91
N GLU A 2 20.74 3.84 0.74
CA GLU A 2 21.52 4.30 1.92
C GLU A 2 20.74 5.21 2.87
N ARG A 3 19.76 5.93 2.33
CA ARG A 3 18.91 6.81 3.13
C ARG A 3 17.99 6.05 4.09
N TYR A 4 17.67 4.79 3.78
CA TYR A 4 16.68 4.02 4.52
C TYR A 4 17.31 2.90 5.34
N GLU A 5 16.85 2.78 6.57
CA GLU A 5 17.21 1.68 7.47
C GLU A 5 16.11 0.64 7.46
N ILE A 6 16.45 -0.59 7.11
CA ILE A 6 15.48 -1.70 7.10
C ILE A 6 15.24 -2.16 8.53
N LEU A 7 13.98 -2.16 8.97
CA LEU A 7 13.61 -2.53 10.33
C LEU A 7 13.10 -3.97 10.44
N LYS A 8 12.19 -4.38 9.57
CA LYS A 8 11.61 -5.73 9.58
C LYS A 8 10.84 -6.02 8.31
N ASP A 9 10.56 -7.30 8.07
CA ASP A 9 9.66 -7.71 7.01
C ASP A 9 8.21 -7.49 7.45
N ILE A 10 7.36 -7.01 6.55
CA ILE A 10 5.94 -6.77 6.85
C ILE A 10 4.99 -7.51 5.92
N GLY A 11 5.50 -8.22 4.92
CA GLY A 11 4.67 -9.03 4.07
C GLY A 11 5.38 -9.51 2.83
N SER A 12 4.74 -10.40 2.10
CA SER A 12 5.19 -10.85 0.80
C SER A 12 3.98 -10.91 -0.13
N GLY A 13 4.19 -10.50 -1.38
CA GLY A 13 3.15 -10.50 -2.39
C GLY A 13 3.60 -11.28 -3.63
N ASN A 14 2.76 -11.23 -4.66
CA ASN A 14 3.03 -11.96 -5.91
C ASN A 14 4.32 -11.51 -6.61
N PHE A 15 4.74 -10.28 -6.38
CA PHE A 15 5.86 -9.67 -7.11
C PHE A 15 7.03 -9.29 -6.23
N GLY A 16 6.98 -9.55 -4.93
CA GLY A 16 8.10 -9.22 -4.07
C GLY A 16 7.79 -9.25 -2.58
N VAL A 17 8.75 -8.79 -1.80
CA VAL A 17 8.69 -8.75 -0.34
C VAL A 17 8.57 -7.29 0.11
N ALA A 18 7.66 -7.03 1.04
CA ALA A 18 7.51 -5.70 1.64
C ALA A 18 8.25 -5.65 2.97
N LYS A 19 8.94 -4.53 3.20
CA LYS A 19 9.70 -4.31 4.43
C LYS A 19 9.38 -2.94 5.00
N LEU A 20 9.38 -2.86 6.33
CA LEU A 20 9.29 -1.59 7.04
C LEU A 20 10.68 -0.96 7.10
N VAL A 21 10.77 0.29 6.70
CA VAL A 21 12.02 1.04 6.72
C VAL A 21 11.83 2.38 7.42
N ARG A 22 12.93 2.95 7.89
CA ARG A 22 12.94 4.30 8.46
C ARG A 22 13.89 5.17 7.66
N ASP A 23 13.43 6.37 7.30
CA ASP A 23 14.31 7.38 6.72
C ASP A 23 15.29 7.83 7.81
N LYS A 24 16.58 7.68 7.55
CA LYS A 24 17.63 7.99 8.54
C LYS A 24 17.67 9.45 8.94
N TRP A 25 17.23 10.35 8.05
CA TRP A 25 17.28 11.80 8.27
C TRP A 25 16.00 12.34 8.89
N THR A 26 14.85 12.01 8.32
CA THR A 26 13.58 12.52 8.81
C THR A 26 12.98 11.69 9.93
N ARG A 27 13.45 10.44 10.10
CA ARG A 27 12.96 9.44 11.05
C ARG A 27 11.55 8.95 10.73
N GLU A 28 10.99 9.31 9.58
CA GLU A 28 9.70 8.81 9.14
C GLU A 28 9.78 7.34 8.72
N LEU A 29 8.68 6.63 8.96
CA LEU A 29 8.54 5.23 8.56
C LEU A 29 7.90 5.13 7.18
N PHE A 30 8.38 4.19 6.37
CA PHE A 30 7.83 3.88 5.05
C PHE A 30 7.77 2.38 4.86
N ALA A 31 6.91 1.95 3.94
CA ALA A 31 6.91 0.58 3.45
C ALA A 31 7.67 0.56 2.11
N VAL A 32 8.49 -0.45 1.92
CA VAL A 32 9.23 -0.62 0.67
C VAL A 32 8.93 -2.01 0.12
N LYS A 33 8.49 -2.04 -1.12
CA LYS A 33 8.28 -3.29 -1.85
C LYS A 33 9.52 -3.56 -2.69
N PHE A 34 10.22 -4.67 -2.40
CA PHE A 34 11.42 -5.07 -3.13
C PHE A 34 11.06 -6.10 -4.18
N ILE A 35 11.39 -5.81 -5.43
CA ILE A 35 11.16 -6.69 -6.57
C ILE A 35 12.52 -7.03 -7.17
N GLU A 36 12.85 -8.32 -7.26
CA GLU A 36 14.10 -8.75 -7.86
C GLU A 36 14.20 -8.25 -9.30
N ARG A 37 15.38 -7.75 -9.66
CA ARG A 37 15.66 -7.30 -11.02
C ARG A 37 15.77 -8.49 -11.97
N GLY A 38 15.60 -8.20 -13.25
CA GLY A 38 15.66 -9.19 -14.30
C GLY A 38 14.28 -9.67 -14.72
N GLN A 39 14.00 -10.94 -14.61
CA GLN A 39 12.79 -11.55 -15.15
C GLN A 39 11.49 -11.10 -14.46
N LYS A 40 11.57 -10.61 -13.21
CA LYS A 40 10.39 -10.21 -12.46
C LYS A 40 9.93 -8.79 -12.74
N ILE A 41 10.76 -7.97 -13.37
CA ILE A 41 10.42 -6.60 -13.74
C ILE A 41 9.87 -6.62 -15.17
N ASP A 42 8.55 -6.70 -15.28
CA ASP A 42 7.84 -6.78 -16.55
C ASP A 42 6.87 -5.61 -16.72
N GLU A 43 5.99 -5.71 -17.70
CA GLU A 43 4.99 -4.68 -17.98
C GLU A 43 4.03 -4.47 -16.80
N HIS A 44 3.73 -5.52 -16.04
CA HIS A 44 2.82 -5.39 -14.88
C HIS A 44 3.43 -4.51 -13.80
N VAL A 45 4.73 -4.70 -13.52
CA VAL A 45 5.44 -3.89 -12.54
C VAL A 45 5.51 -2.43 -12.97
N GLN A 46 5.85 -2.19 -14.25
CA GLN A 46 5.91 -0.84 -14.80
C GLN A 46 4.56 -0.15 -14.74
N ARG A 47 3.50 -0.86 -15.05
CA ARG A 47 2.13 -0.33 -14.99
C ARG A 47 1.72 -0.04 -13.55
N GLU A 48 2.04 -0.93 -12.60
CA GLU A 48 1.78 -0.71 -11.18
C GLU A 48 2.40 0.61 -10.71
N ILE A 49 3.67 0.83 -11.07
CA ILE A 49 4.39 2.04 -10.70
C ILE A 49 3.71 3.27 -11.30
N MET A 50 3.41 3.24 -12.60
CA MET A 50 2.77 4.37 -13.28
C MET A 50 1.40 4.67 -12.69
N ASN A 51 0.59 3.66 -12.45
CA ASN A 51 -0.74 3.84 -11.87
C ASN A 51 -0.66 4.38 -10.45
N HIS A 52 0.14 3.75 -9.59
CA HIS A 52 0.26 4.16 -8.20
C HIS A 52 0.83 5.55 -8.06
N ARG A 53 1.82 5.88 -8.88
CA ARG A 53 2.49 7.19 -8.86
C ARG A 53 1.53 8.34 -9.13
N SER A 54 0.52 8.13 -9.96
CA SER A 54 -0.45 9.17 -10.34
C SER A 54 -1.55 9.36 -9.29
N LEU A 55 -1.70 8.44 -8.33
CA LEU A 55 -2.79 8.47 -7.36
C LEU A 55 -2.40 9.23 -6.10
N LYS A 56 -3.21 10.27 -5.76
CA LYS A 56 -2.99 11.08 -4.56
C LYS A 56 -4.34 11.28 -3.88
N HIS A 57 -4.62 10.45 -2.88
CA HIS A 57 -5.90 10.44 -2.18
C HIS A 57 -5.70 9.95 -0.74
N PRO A 58 -6.44 10.49 0.23
CA PRO A 58 -6.27 10.09 1.64
C PRO A 58 -6.59 8.62 1.93
N ASN A 59 -7.33 7.95 1.07
CA ASN A 59 -7.67 6.53 1.24
C ASN A 59 -6.85 5.60 0.33
N ILE A 60 -5.74 6.09 -0.19
CA ILE A 60 -4.81 5.29 -1.00
C ILE A 60 -3.41 5.48 -0.42
N VAL A 61 -2.69 4.38 -0.23
CA VAL A 61 -1.30 4.42 0.23
C VAL A 61 -0.50 5.29 -0.74
N ARG A 62 0.20 6.31 -0.19
CA ARG A 62 0.90 7.30 -0.98
C ARG A 62 2.18 6.73 -1.57
N PHE A 63 2.33 6.84 -2.88
CA PHE A 63 3.60 6.53 -3.55
C PHE A 63 4.62 7.63 -3.24
N LYS A 64 5.86 7.25 -2.92
CA LYS A 64 6.92 8.22 -2.66
C LYS A 64 7.96 8.23 -3.77
N GLU A 65 8.64 7.13 -4.01
CA GLU A 65 9.71 7.07 -5.01
C GLU A 65 10.05 5.64 -5.38
N VAL A 66 10.79 5.49 -6.46
CA VAL A 66 11.36 4.21 -6.88
C VAL A 66 12.87 4.32 -6.80
N LEU A 67 13.51 3.34 -6.19
CA LEU A 67 14.97 3.27 -6.10
C LEU A 67 15.46 1.98 -6.76
N LEU A 68 16.62 2.07 -7.41
CA LEU A 68 17.27 0.90 -7.97
C LEU A 68 18.46 0.50 -7.10
N THR A 69 18.50 -0.77 -6.71
CA THR A 69 19.67 -1.37 -6.09
C THR A 69 20.32 -2.34 -7.08
N PRO A 70 21.52 -2.85 -6.81
CA PRO A 70 22.14 -3.81 -7.71
C PRO A 70 21.30 -5.06 -7.97
N THR A 71 20.45 -5.47 -7.01
CA THR A 71 19.68 -6.71 -7.06
C THR A 71 18.18 -6.51 -7.15
N HIS A 72 17.66 -5.33 -6.77
CA HIS A 72 16.21 -5.09 -6.65
C HIS A 72 15.78 -3.74 -7.18
N LEU A 73 14.50 -3.67 -7.55
CA LEU A 73 13.78 -2.42 -7.72
C LEU A 73 12.97 -2.23 -6.44
N ALA A 74 13.11 -1.07 -5.81
CA ALA A 74 12.47 -0.77 -4.54
C ALA A 74 11.43 0.33 -4.71
N ILE A 75 10.17 0.02 -4.42
CA ILE A 75 9.06 0.99 -4.46
C ILE A 75 8.79 1.46 -3.03
N VAL A 76 9.09 2.73 -2.78
CA VAL A 76 8.90 3.35 -1.45
C VAL A 76 7.53 4.00 -1.39
N MET A 77 6.79 3.69 -0.35
CA MET A 77 5.42 4.17 -0.17
C MET A 77 5.09 4.42 1.30
N GLU A 78 3.98 5.09 1.53
CA GLU A 78 3.45 5.33 2.87
C GLU A 78 3.31 4.03 3.65
N TYR A 79 3.65 4.05 4.95
CA TYR A 79 3.43 2.93 5.84
C TYR A 79 2.09 3.10 6.56
N ALA A 80 1.18 2.15 6.39
CA ALA A 80 -0.12 2.12 7.07
C ALA A 80 0.04 1.39 8.40
N ALA A 81 0.22 2.14 9.48
CA ALA A 81 0.62 1.60 10.78
C ALA A 81 -0.47 0.83 11.52
N GLY A 82 -1.73 0.97 11.11
CA GLY A 82 -2.87 0.29 11.76
C GLY A 82 -3.08 -1.15 11.32
N GLY A 83 -2.28 -1.66 10.39
CA GLY A 83 -2.38 -3.02 9.90
C GLY A 83 -3.55 -3.24 8.95
N GLU A 84 -3.94 -4.49 8.76
CA GLU A 84 -5.00 -4.85 7.84
C GLU A 84 -6.40 -4.64 8.44
N LEU A 85 -7.35 -4.19 7.62
CA LEU A 85 -8.75 -4.11 8.01
C LEU A 85 -9.28 -5.49 8.41
N PHE A 86 -8.81 -6.55 7.75
CA PHE A 86 -9.17 -7.92 8.07
C PHE A 86 -8.88 -8.26 9.54
N ASP A 87 -7.68 -7.89 10.04
CA ASP A 87 -7.30 -8.17 11.42
C ASP A 87 -8.18 -7.43 12.41
N ARG A 88 -8.56 -6.19 12.08
CA ARG A 88 -9.47 -5.42 12.93
C ARG A 88 -10.85 -6.07 13.02
N ILE A 89 -11.36 -6.58 11.91
CA ILE A 89 -12.64 -7.30 11.89
C ILE A 89 -12.56 -8.56 12.76
N CYS A 90 -11.49 -9.35 12.61
CA CYS A 90 -11.30 -10.58 13.38
C CYS A 90 -11.20 -10.31 14.88
N ASN A 91 -10.46 -9.27 15.26
CA ASN A 91 -10.27 -8.94 16.68
C ASN A 91 -11.54 -8.39 17.33
N ALA A 92 -12.38 -7.68 16.57
CA ALA A 92 -13.64 -7.14 17.06
C ALA A 92 -14.78 -8.18 17.08
N GLY A 93 -14.57 -9.33 16.43
CA GLY A 93 -15.61 -10.33 16.22
C GLY A 93 -16.52 -9.95 15.07
N ARG A 94 -17.19 -8.82 15.16
CA ARG A 94 -17.95 -8.26 14.05
C ARG A 94 -18.03 -6.74 14.24
N PHE A 95 -18.24 -6.02 13.14
CA PHE A 95 -18.46 -4.58 13.20
C PHE A 95 -19.91 -4.25 13.51
N GLY A 96 -20.11 -3.18 14.25
CA GLY A 96 -21.40 -2.51 14.32
C GLY A 96 -21.68 -1.85 12.97
N GLU A 97 -22.96 -1.54 12.72
CA GLU A 97 -23.38 -0.95 11.45
C GLU A 97 -22.68 0.39 11.17
N ASP A 98 -22.53 1.23 12.20
CA ASP A 98 -21.90 2.54 12.03
C ASP A 98 -20.42 2.42 11.70
N GLU A 99 -19.72 1.48 12.32
CA GLU A 99 -18.29 1.25 12.05
C GLU A 99 -18.10 0.69 10.65
N ALA A 100 -18.94 -0.26 10.24
CA ALA A 100 -18.88 -0.82 8.89
C ALA A 100 -19.13 0.27 7.84
N ARG A 101 -20.10 1.15 8.08
CA ARG A 101 -20.40 2.27 7.18
C ARG A 101 -19.22 3.24 7.10
N PHE A 102 -18.58 3.52 8.22
CA PHE A 102 -17.41 4.39 8.27
C PHE A 102 -16.29 3.89 7.37
N PHE A 103 -15.96 2.61 7.45
CA PHE A 103 -14.92 2.02 6.60
C PHE A 103 -15.35 1.89 5.14
N PHE A 104 -16.60 1.49 4.91
CA PHE A 104 -17.14 1.32 3.56
C PHE A 104 -17.16 2.64 2.79
N GLN A 105 -17.56 3.73 3.42
CA GLN A 105 -17.57 5.05 2.77
C GLN A 105 -16.17 5.47 2.35
N GLN A 106 -15.17 5.21 3.18
CA GLN A 106 -13.78 5.51 2.83
C GLN A 106 -13.29 4.65 1.67
N LEU A 107 -13.64 3.36 1.68
CA LEU A 107 -13.27 2.44 0.62
C LEU A 107 -13.86 2.91 -0.72
N ILE A 108 -15.13 3.26 -0.73
CA ILE A 108 -15.80 3.76 -1.93
C ILE A 108 -15.16 5.06 -2.41
N SER A 109 -14.81 5.95 -1.49
CA SER A 109 -14.14 7.20 -1.85
C SER A 109 -12.82 6.95 -2.58
N GLY A 110 -12.00 6.01 -2.07
CA GLY A 110 -10.74 5.66 -2.71
C GLY A 110 -10.93 5.00 -4.07
N VAL A 111 -11.84 4.05 -4.17
CA VAL A 111 -12.15 3.36 -5.44
C VAL A 111 -12.71 4.32 -6.47
N SER A 112 -13.63 5.19 -6.05
CA SER A 112 -14.22 6.21 -6.92
C SER A 112 -13.15 7.15 -7.49
N TYR A 113 -12.20 7.55 -6.64
CA TYR A 113 -11.07 8.36 -7.10
C TYR A 113 -10.24 7.62 -8.14
N CYS A 114 -9.93 6.36 -7.91
CA CYS A 114 -9.18 5.55 -8.89
C CYS A 114 -9.91 5.52 -10.23
N HIS A 115 -11.22 5.31 -10.22
CA HIS A 115 -12.02 5.28 -11.43
C HIS A 115 -12.04 6.64 -12.15
N SER A 116 -12.09 7.75 -11.38
CA SER A 116 -12.02 9.09 -11.98
C SER A 116 -10.67 9.35 -12.64
N MET A 117 -9.61 8.68 -12.17
CA MET A 117 -8.28 8.72 -12.79
C MET A 117 -8.10 7.65 -13.86
N GLN A 118 -9.16 6.94 -14.21
CA GLN A 118 -9.18 5.88 -15.21
C GLN A 118 -8.30 4.68 -14.82
N ILE A 119 -8.22 4.40 -13.52
CA ILE A 119 -7.47 3.26 -12.98
C ILE A 119 -8.44 2.33 -12.27
N CYS A 120 -8.40 1.06 -12.64
CA CYS A 120 -9.19 0.00 -12.03
C CYS A 120 -8.26 -0.88 -11.20
N HIS A 121 -8.50 -0.99 -9.88
CA HIS A 121 -7.62 -1.76 -8.99
C HIS A 121 -7.58 -3.24 -9.37
N ARG A 122 -8.76 -3.86 -9.54
CA ARG A 122 -8.96 -5.24 -10.01
C ARG A 122 -8.53 -6.36 -9.06
N ASP A 123 -8.01 -6.02 -7.89
CA ASP A 123 -7.63 -7.01 -6.88
C ASP A 123 -7.97 -6.52 -5.47
N LEU A 124 -9.11 -5.83 -5.35
CA LEU A 124 -9.55 -5.29 -4.07
C LEU A 124 -10.04 -6.40 -3.16
N LYS A 125 -9.42 -6.53 -2.00
CA LYS A 125 -9.76 -7.53 -1.00
C LYS A 125 -9.31 -7.03 0.37
N LEU A 126 -9.70 -7.72 1.43
CA LEU A 126 -9.37 -7.30 2.80
C LEU A 126 -7.87 -7.21 3.06
N GLU A 127 -7.08 -8.07 2.43
CA GLU A 127 -5.62 -8.08 2.58
C GLU A 127 -4.95 -6.86 1.93
N ASN A 128 -5.62 -6.25 0.95
CA ASN A 128 -5.13 -5.04 0.27
C ASN A 128 -5.79 -3.77 0.82
N THR A 129 -6.52 -3.89 1.93
CA THR A 129 -7.18 -2.78 2.60
C THR A 129 -6.54 -2.62 3.97
N LEU A 130 -5.73 -1.58 4.11
CA LEU A 130 -4.97 -1.31 5.32
C LEU A 130 -5.61 -0.14 6.08
N LEU A 131 -5.15 0.06 7.31
CA LEU A 131 -5.58 1.18 8.16
C LEU A 131 -4.36 1.98 8.58
N ASP A 132 -4.53 3.30 8.73
CA ASP A 132 -3.49 4.10 9.35
C ASP A 132 -3.52 3.89 10.88
N GLY A 133 -2.55 4.44 11.60
CA GLY A 133 -2.44 4.26 13.04
C GLY A 133 -3.25 5.24 13.88
N SER A 134 -4.16 6.00 13.31
CA SER A 134 -4.93 7.01 14.04
C SER A 134 -6.07 6.39 14.86
N THR A 135 -6.63 7.17 15.80
CA THR A 135 -7.73 6.70 16.65
C THR A 135 -9.04 6.51 15.88
N ALA A 136 -9.25 7.32 14.84
CA ALA A 136 -10.32 7.10 13.86
C ALA A 136 -9.65 6.65 12.57
N PRO A 137 -9.34 5.35 12.40
CA PRO A 137 -8.44 4.90 11.36
C PRO A 137 -8.94 5.19 9.96
N ARG A 138 -8.03 5.68 9.11
CA ARG A 138 -8.31 5.87 7.69
C ARG A 138 -8.03 4.58 6.96
N VAL A 139 -8.93 4.23 6.03
CA VAL A 139 -8.71 3.12 5.10
C VAL A 139 -7.66 3.54 4.08
N LYS A 140 -6.71 2.65 3.83
CA LYS A 140 -5.62 2.85 2.86
C LYS A 140 -5.58 1.67 1.90
N ILE A 141 -6.00 1.89 0.67
CA ILE A 141 -5.95 0.88 -0.39
C ILE A 141 -4.51 0.77 -0.88
N CYS A 142 -4.03 -0.45 -1.03
CA CYS A 142 -2.67 -0.72 -1.50
C CYS A 142 -2.67 -1.84 -2.54
N ASP A 143 -1.48 -2.16 -3.06
CA ASP A 143 -1.22 -3.27 -3.97
C ASP A 143 -1.95 -3.14 -5.31
N PHE A 144 -1.41 -2.31 -6.19
CA PHE A 144 -1.96 -2.07 -7.53
C PHE A 144 -1.34 -2.99 -8.60
N GLY A 145 -0.82 -4.15 -8.20
CA GLY A 145 -0.14 -5.07 -9.11
C GLY A 145 -0.98 -5.57 -10.29
N TYR A 146 -2.32 -5.59 -10.13
CA TYR A 146 -3.26 -5.99 -11.19
C TYR A 146 -4.05 -4.82 -11.75
N SER A 147 -3.65 -3.59 -11.45
CA SER A 147 -4.39 -2.40 -11.91
C SER A 147 -4.24 -2.17 -13.41
N LYS A 148 -5.23 -1.51 -13.99
CA LYS A 148 -5.22 -1.07 -15.38
C LYS A 148 -5.62 0.38 -15.52
#